data_89896bb046a664771d69d6be32d10433
#
_entry.id   89896bb046a664771d69d6be32d10433
#
_cell.length_a   1.000
_cell.length_b   1.000
_cell.length_c   1.000
_cell.angle_alpha   90.00
_cell.angle_beta   90.00
_cell.angle_gamma   90.00
#
_symmetry.space_group_name_H-M   'P 1'
#
loop_
_entity.id
_entity.type
_entity.pdbx_description
1 polymer ?
#
loop_
_entity_poly.entity_id
_entity_poly.type
_entity_poly.pdbx_seq_one_letter_code
_entity_poly.pdbx_strand_id
1 'polypeptide(L)'
;MKQFITRRSFIKAAGAATALTAVSVGAPAAFAEETNCFFGDKADVTILYTNDVHTYIDNKSPKPTYAAIAALKKSIEDTGRDVLLVDAGDHIQGTAYGSMDDGATIIELMNEAGYDLATPGNHEFDYGMARAKAVLREADFPYVSCNWVDLRTGFNVLPSVKFFFVGGRKIAFVGVTTPETFTKSTPAYFMNDAQTKYIYDILGGEDGQKLYDAVQKSVDKGKLWGADTIIGLGHLGVDPSSSPWTSEEVIAHTHGFTAFIDGHSHTVMANKQVTDASGKAVTLTQTGSYFKNIGKMTVGADGTITTELIDTYEGL
;
A
#
# COMPACT_ATOMS: atom_id res chain seq x y z
N MET A 1 -25.77 25.23 9.98
CA MET A 1 -24.87 24.42 10.80
C MET A 1 -24.75 23.05 10.18
N LYS A 2 -23.65 22.76 9.46
CA LYS A 2 -23.36 21.43 8.92
C LYS A 2 -22.74 20.60 10.03
N GLN A 3 -23.41 19.54 10.50
CA GLN A 3 -22.84 18.59 11.43
C GLN A 3 -21.82 17.72 10.69
N PHE A 4 -20.56 17.83 11.07
CA PHE A 4 -19.51 16.92 10.63
C PHE A 4 -19.70 15.57 11.28
N ILE A 5 -19.90 14.52 10.50
CA ILE A 5 -19.97 13.14 10.98
C ILE A 5 -18.52 12.67 11.21
N THR A 6 -18.15 12.44 12.46
CA THR A 6 -16.83 11.92 12.82
C THR A 6 -16.72 10.42 12.52
N ARG A 7 -15.48 9.90 12.34
CA ARG A 7 -15.20 8.46 12.08
C ARG A 7 -15.95 7.53 13.06
N ARG A 8 -16.15 7.93 14.32
CA ARG A 8 -16.91 7.16 15.33
C ARG A 8 -18.42 7.10 15.07
N SER A 9 -18.99 8.12 14.43
CA SER A 9 -20.44 8.16 14.13
C SER A 9 -20.78 7.26 12.94
N PHE A 10 -19.87 7.09 11.98
CA PHE A 10 -20.05 6.25 10.80
C PHE A 10 -20.11 4.75 11.15
N ILE A 11 -19.27 4.29 12.09
CA ILE A 11 -19.27 2.88 12.54
C ILE A 11 -20.57 2.50 13.24
N LYS A 12 -21.23 3.44 13.92
CA LYS A 12 -22.54 3.20 14.57
C LYS A 12 -23.72 3.15 13.59
N ALA A 13 -23.63 3.86 12.45
CA ALA A 13 -24.67 3.87 11.43
C ALA A 13 -24.63 2.58 10.54
N ALA A 14 -23.42 2.05 10.29
CA ALA A 14 -23.26 0.81 9.51
C ALA A 14 -23.73 -0.46 10.27
N GLY A 15 -23.80 -0.43 11.60
CA GLY A 15 -24.26 -1.54 12.43
C GLY A 15 -25.78 -1.72 12.51
N ALA A 16 -26.57 -0.77 12.03
CA ALA A 16 -28.04 -0.80 12.12
C ALA A 16 -28.75 -1.30 10.83
N ALA A 17 -28.00 -1.58 9.76
CA ALA A 17 -28.58 -1.95 8.45
C ALA A 17 -28.64 -3.46 8.19
N THR A 18 -28.36 -4.32 9.18
CA THR A 18 -28.31 -5.78 8.99
C THR A 18 -29.53 -6.55 9.53
N ALA A 19 -30.70 -5.93 9.61
CA ALA A 19 -31.90 -6.64 10.00
C ALA A 19 -33.06 -6.27 9.09
N LEU A 20 -33.08 -6.85 7.88
CA LEU A 20 -34.32 -7.09 7.11
C LEU A 20 -33.97 -7.83 5.80
N THR A 21 -33.91 -9.15 5.86
CA THR A 21 -34.00 -9.98 4.67
C THR A 21 -34.98 -11.12 4.94
N ALA A 22 -36.12 -11.07 4.31
CA ALA A 22 -36.85 -12.27 3.94
C ALA A 22 -37.67 -12.00 2.69
N VAL A 23 -37.32 -12.75 1.63
CA VAL A 23 -38.19 -13.26 0.54
C VAL A 23 -38.76 -12.25 -0.46
N SER A 24 -38.21 -12.26 -1.68
CA SER A 24 -39.00 -12.55 -2.89
C SER A 24 -38.11 -12.89 -4.07
N VAL A 25 -38.39 -14.03 -4.69
CA VAL A 25 -37.81 -14.49 -5.95
C VAL A 25 -38.46 -13.71 -7.08
N GLY A 26 -37.67 -13.03 -7.91
CA GLY A 26 -38.13 -12.50 -9.18
C GLY A 26 -37.66 -11.09 -9.53
N ALA A 27 -36.74 -11.02 -10.50
CA ALA A 27 -36.30 -9.92 -11.35
C ALA A 27 -34.88 -9.37 -11.09
N PRO A 28 -33.89 -9.71 -11.96
CA PRO A 28 -32.51 -9.28 -11.80
C PRO A 28 -32.18 -7.91 -12.44
N ALA A 29 -33.16 -7.13 -12.89
CA ALA A 29 -32.87 -5.87 -13.62
C ALA A 29 -33.02 -4.58 -12.79
N ALA A 30 -33.63 -4.63 -11.62
CA ALA A 30 -33.88 -3.40 -10.82
C ALA A 30 -32.82 -3.11 -9.74
N PHE A 31 -31.92 -4.05 -9.45
CA PHE A 31 -30.91 -3.87 -8.40
C PHE A 31 -29.64 -3.14 -8.84
N ALA A 32 -29.45 -2.93 -10.13
CA ALA A 32 -28.24 -2.28 -10.64
C ALA A 32 -28.27 -0.73 -10.55
N GLU A 33 -29.44 -0.11 -10.46
CA GLU A 33 -29.57 1.35 -10.39
C GLU A 33 -29.63 1.92 -8.95
N GLU A 34 -30.01 1.13 -7.96
CA GLU A 34 -30.14 1.64 -6.58
C GLU A 34 -28.84 1.65 -5.76
N THR A 35 -27.75 1.03 -6.23
CA THR A 35 -26.45 1.04 -5.53
C THR A 35 -25.67 2.34 -5.73
N ASN A 36 -26.04 3.20 -6.67
CA ASN A 36 -25.40 4.50 -6.89
C ASN A 36 -25.87 5.61 -5.92
N CYS A 37 -26.88 5.38 -5.11
CA CYS A 37 -27.43 6.40 -4.21
C CYS A 37 -26.65 6.58 -2.89
N PHE A 38 -25.66 5.74 -2.60
CA PHE A 38 -24.89 5.82 -1.33
C PHE A 38 -23.56 6.54 -1.45
N PHE A 39 -23.03 6.73 -2.64
CA PHE A 39 -21.80 7.44 -2.89
C PHE A 39 -22.14 8.70 -3.73
N GLY A 40 -21.83 9.88 -3.21
CA GLY A 40 -21.96 11.13 -3.96
C GLY A 40 -21.19 11.10 -5.28
N ASP A 41 -21.27 12.17 -6.07
CA ASP A 41 -20.51 12.27 -7.31
C ASP A 41 -19.03 11.98 -7.07
N LYS A 42 -18.40 11.23 -7.99
CA LYS A 42 -16.98 10.92 -7.89
C LYS A 42 -16.17 12.22 -8.00
N ALA A 43 -15.29 12.42 -7.03
CA ALA A 43 -14.33 13.52 -6.98
C ALA A 43 -12.90 13.01 -7.19
N ASP A 44 -11.99 13.94 -7.50
CA ASP A 44 -10.57 13.63 -7.53
C ASP A 44 -10.07 13.24 -6.14
N VAL A 45 -9.28 12.16 -6.08
CA VAL A 45 -8.61 11.70 -4.85
C VAL A 45 -7.11 11.85 -5.03
N THR A 46 -6.44 12.43 -4.04
CA THR A 46 -4.99 12.48 -4.00
C THR A 46 -4.46 11.33 -3.17
N ILE A 47 -3.43 10.63 -3.67
CA ILE A 47 -2.66 9.63 -2.94
C ILE A 47 -1.22 10.13 -2.89
N LEU A 48 -0.78 10.52 -1.69
CA LEU A 48 0.63 10.79 -1.41
C LEU A 48 1.30 9.48 -1.05
N TYR A 49 2.54 9.31 -1.50
CA TYR A 49 3.27 8.06 -1.22
C TYR A 49 4.76 8.27 -1.04
N THR A 50 5.35 7.38 -0.23
CA THR A 50 6.79 7.24 -0.01
C THR A 50 7.21 5.79 -0.21
N ASN A 51 8.50 5.59 -0.40
CA ASN A 51 9.17 4.28 -0.38
C ASN A 51 10.64 4.47 -0.02
N ASP A 52 11.28 3.45 0.54
CA ASP A 52 12.73 3.40 0.79
C ASP A 52 13.23 4.64 1.56
N VAL A 53 12.48 5.08 2.57
CA VAL A 53 12.88 6.23 3.40
C VAL A 53 14.13 5.90 4.21
N HIS A 54 14.30 4.65 4.65
CA HIS A 54 15.49 4.15 5.34
C HIS A 54 15.91 5.02 6.52
N THR A 55 14.95 5.51 7.29
CA THR A 55 15.18 6.31 8.49
C THR A 55 15.96 7.63 8.26
N TYR A 56 16.01 8.13 7.03
CA TYR A 56 16.67 9.40 6.68
C TYR A 56 15.76 10.58 7.05
N ILE A 57 15.81 10.97 8.34
CA ILE A 57 15.00 12.05 8.91
C ILE A 57 15.76 13.36 9.07
N ASP A 58 17.10 13.34 9.02
CA ASP A 58 17.99 14.49 9.20
C ASP A 58 18.50 15.04 7.86
N ASN A 59 17.62 15.38 6.97
CA ASN A 59 18.03 15.98 5.70
C ASN A 59 18.41 17.45 5.91
N LYS A 60 19.71 17.77 5.80
CA LYS A 60 20.26 19.13 5.91
C LYS A 60 19.95 20.04 4.71
N SER A 61 19.15 19.61 3.79
CA SER A 61 18.74 20.31 2.56
C SER A 61 17.22 20.39 2.54
N PRO A 62 16.58 21.24 1.72
CA PRO A 62 15.13 21.30 1.59
C PRO A 62 14.56 20.02 0.94
N LYS A 63 14.89 18.86 1.50
CA LYS A 63 14.30 17.57 1.13
C LYS A 63 13.05 17.34 1.94
N PRO A 64 12.07 16.60 1.39
CA PRO A 64 10.92 16.15 2.14
C PRO A 64 11.30 15.47 3.45
N THR A 65 10.45 15.62 4.47
CA THR A 65 10.54 14.97 5.77
C THR A 65 9.15 14.51 6.17
N TYR A 66 9.01 13.73 7.25
CA TYR A 66 7.68 13.36 7.76
C TYR A 66 6.83 14.59 8.09
N ALA A 67 7.42 15.65 8.67
CA ALA A 67 6.71 16.91 8.92
C ALA A 67 6.25 17.61 7.63
N ALA A 68 7.11 17.62 6.60
CA ALA A 68 6.76 18.19 5.30
C ALA A 68 5.63 17.42 4.60
N ILE A 69 5.66 16.08 4.68
CA ILE A 69 4.57 15.23 4.15
C ILE A 69 3.27 15.49 4.88
N ALA A 70 3.30 15.57 6.23
CA ALA A 70 2.13 15.88 7.05
C ALA A 70 1.53 17.23 6.67
N ALA A 71 2.37 18.24 6.52
CA ALA A 71 1.94 19.58 6.10
C ALA A 71 1.36 19.60 4.68
N LEU A 72 1.97 18.86 3.75
CA LEU A 72 1.41 18.71 2.38
C LEU A 72 0.05 18.03 2.42
N LYS A 73 -0.07 16.89 3.12
CA LYS A 73 -1.35 16.18 3.29
C LYS A 73 -2.41 17.15 3.80
N LYS A 74 -2.09 17.85 4.90
CA LYS A 74 -2.99 18.84 5.49
C LYS A 74 -3.36 19.95 4.52
N SER A 75 -2.41 20.51 3.78
CA SER A 75 -2.68 21.61 2.83
C SER A 75 -3.68 21.19 1.74
N ILE A 76 -3.63 19.93 1.29
CA ILE A 76 -4.57 19.40 0.31
C ILE A 76 -5.94 19.15 0.96
N GLU A 77 -5.97 18.56 2.18
CA GLU A 77 -7.21 18.36 2.95
C GLU A 77 -7.94 19.68 3.23
N ASP A 78 -7.21 20.75 3.54
CA ASP A 78 -7.76 22.08 3.79
C ASP A 78 -8.44 22.68 2.55
N THR A 79 -8.16 22.17 1.34
CA THR A 79 -8.91 22.52 0.11
C THR A 79 -10.24 21.76 -0.02
N GLY A 80 -10.54 20.85 0.90
CA GLY A 80 -11.71 19.98 0.86
C GLY A 80 -11.55 18.72 -0.02
N ARG A 81 -10.33 18.40 -0.45
CA ARG A 81 -10.03 17.19 -1.21
C ARG A 81 -9.71 16.01 -0.29
N ASP A 82 -10.13 14.83 -0.70
CA ASP A 82 -9.76 13.59 -0.02
C ASP A 82 -8.30 13.22 -0.34
N VAL A 83 -7.53 12.90 0.70
CA VAL A 83 -6.11 12.52 0.60
C VAL A 83 -5.87 11.21 1.36
N LEU A 84 -5.12 10.32 0.74
CA LEU A 84 -4.51 9.15 1.40
C LEU A 84 -3.00 9.32 1.38
N LEU A 85 -2.32 8.88 2.44
CA LEU A 85 -0.87 8.83 2.54
C LEU A 85 -0.44 7.37 2.77
N VAL A 86 0.36 6.82 1.84
CA VAL A 86 0.75 5.40 1.86
C VAL A 86 2.26 5.24 1.74
N ASP A 87 2.79 4.11 2.22
CA ASP A 87 4.21 3.78 2.14
C ASP A 87 4.44 2.42 1.51
N ALA A 88 5.40 2.35 0.59
CA ALA A 88 5.77 1.15 -0.15
C ALA A 88 6.99 0.41 0.44
N GLY A 89 7.24 0.54 1.76
CA GLY A 89 8.21 -0.28 2.50
C GLY A 89 9.60 0.32 2.64
N ASP A 90 10.42 -0.36 3.41
CA ASP A 90 11.80 -0.02 3.78
C ASP A 90 11.91 1.33 4.52
N HIS A 91 11.11 1.48 5.59
CA HIS A 91 11.10 2.70 6.37
C HIS A 91 11.84 2.60 7.71
N ILE A 92 11.91 1.41 8.37
CA ILE A 92 12.42 1.31 9.76
C ILE A 92 13.93 1.12 9.89
N GLN A 93 14.64 0.78 8.83
CA GLN A 93 16.08 0.46 8.85
C GLN A 93 16.88 1.41 7.94
N GLY A 94 18.11 1.76 8.31
CA GLY A 94 19.05 2.53 7.47
C GLY A 94 20.07 3.31 8.28
N THR A 95 19.67 4.39 8.94
CA THR A 95 20.55 5.23 9.76
C THR A 95 20.56 4.81 11.24
N ALA A 96 21.31 5.55 12.07
CA ALA A 96 21.33 5.34 13.52
C ALA A 96 19.91 5.45 14.15
N TYR A 97 19.03 6.28 13.61
CA TYR A 97 17.66 6.45 14.11
C TYR A 97 16.86 5.15 14.07
N GLY A 98 17.01 4.33 13.04
CA GLY A 98 16.38 3.03 12.98
C GLY A 98 16.99 2.00 13.92
N SER A 99 18.33 2.00 14.05
CA SER A 99 19.04 0.99 14.83
C SER A 99 19.08 1.25 16.34
N MET A 100 18.73 2.46 16.81
CA MET A 100 18.71 2.79 18.24
C MET A 100 17.56 2.15 18.99
N ASP A 101 16.42 1.95 18.32
CA ASP A 101 15.18 1.43 18.92
C ASP A 101 14.42 0.47 17.97
N ASP A 102 15.19 -0.13 17.04
CA ASP A 102 14.66 -1.07 16.05
C ASP A 102 13.45 -0.51 15.28
N GLY A 103 13.52 0.80 14.93
CA GLY A 103 12.54 1.49 14.10
C GLY A 103 11.32 2.06 14.85
N ALA A 104 11.26 2.02 16.19
CA ALA A 104 10.12 2.54 16.94
C ALA A 104 9.88 4.04 16.69
N THR A 105 10.92 4.87 16.78
CA THR A 105 10.84 6.31 16.48
C THR A 105 10.30 6.58 15.07
N ILE A 106 10.65 5.77 14.09
CA ILE A 106 10.16 5.95 12.71
C ILE A 106 8.65 5.72 12.64
N ILE A 107 8.16 4.67 13.32
CA ILE A 107 6.72 4.40 13.37
C ILE A 107 5.95 5.52 14.06
N GLU A 108 6.49 6.10 15.15
CA GLU A 108 5.91 7.27 15.80
C GLU A 108 5.82 8.47 14.84
N LEU A 109 6.89 8.77 14.09
CA LEU A 109 6.89 9.83 13.08
C LEU A 109 5.89 9.57 11.95
N MET A 110 5.73 8.32 11.50
CA MET A 110 4.74 7.94 10.51
C MET A 110 3.31 8.09 11.05
N ASN A 111 3.07 7.72 12.33
CA ASN A 111 1.80 7.94 13.02
C ASN A 111 1.45 9.43 13.09
N GLU A 112 2.42 10.28 13.50
CA GLU A 112 2.26 11.74 13.55
C GLU A 112 2.02 12.35 12.17
N ALA A 113 2.70 11.85 11.13
CA ALA A 113 2.50 12.29 9.75
C ALA A 113 1.13 11.87 9.17
N GLY A 114 0.44 10.95 9.85
CA GLY A 114 -0.89 10.50 9.47
C GLY A 114 -0.89 9.56 8.27
N TYR A 115 0.03 8.60 8.22
CA TYR A 115 -0.03 7.53 7.23
C TYR A 115 -1.34 6.75 7.36
N ASP A 116 -1.89 6.33 6.23
CA ASP A 116 -3.15 5.59 6.14
C ASP A 116 -2.94 4.11 5.83
N LEU A 117 -1.79 3.74 5.23
CA LEU A 117 -1.47 2.38 4.82
C LEU A 117 0.03 2.22 4.57
N ALA A 118 0.57 1.01 4.82
CA ALA A 118 1.90 0.62 4.35
C ALA A 118 1.95 -0.84 3.86
N THR A 119 2.99 -1.18 3.10
CA THR A 119 3.40 -2.55 2.83
C THR A 119 4.80 -2.78 3.42
N PRO A 120 5.16 -3.97 3.92
CA PRO A 120 6.53 -4.23 4.34
C PRO A 120 7.45 -4.38 3.13
N GLY A 121 8.63 -3.76 3.18
CA GLY A 121 9.76 -4.11 2.35
C GLY A 121 10.60 -5.23 2.97
N ASN A 122 11.84 -5.42 2.49
CA ASN A 122 12.73 -6.42 3.05
C ASN A 122 13.41 -5.96 4.35
N HIS A 123 13.63 -4.68 4.51
CA HIS A 123 14.29 -4.12 5.70
C HIS A 123 13.36 -4.00 6.92
N GLU A 124 12.07 -4.20 6.79
CA GLU A 124 11.17 -4.39 7.94
C GLU A 124 11.47 -5.67 8.73
N PHE A 125 12.25 -6.60 8.17
CA PHE A 125 12.64 -7.86 8.82
C PHE A 125 14.05 -7.84 9.43
N ASP A 126 14.83 -6.79 9.26
CA ASP A 126 16.24 -6.76 9.67
C ASP A 126 16.46 -6.85 11.18
N TYR A 127 15.50 -6.42 11.98
CA TYR A 127 15.51 -6.57 13.44
C TYR A 127 14.82 -7.87 13.92
N GLY A 128 14.57 -8.81 13.00
CA GLY A 128 13.97 -10.11 13.25
C GLY A 128 12.44 -10.12 13.22
N MET A 129 11.88 -11.31 13.03
CA MET A 129 10.43 -11.53 12.86
C MET A 129 9.58 -11.01 14.02
N ALA A 130 10.09 -11.12 15.26
CA ALA A 130 9.38 -10.63 16.44
C ALA A 130 9.22 -9.10 16.39
N ARG A 131 10.27 -8.38 16.01
CA ARG A 131 10.26 -6.94 15.86
C ARG A 131 9.41 -6.50 14.67
N ALA A 132 9.55 -7.15 13.50
CA ALA A 132 8.70 -6.89 12.34
C ALA A 132 7.20 -6.93 12.74
N LYS A 133 6.80 -7.96 13.49
CA LYS A 133 5.41 -8.08 13.98
C LYS A 133 5.04 -7.07 15.07
N ALA A 134 6.01 -6.54 15.84
CA ALA A 134 5.77 -5.51 16.83
C ALA A 134 5.50 -4.16 16.14
N VAL A 135 6.31 -3.80 15.16
CA VAL A 135 6.13 -2.60 14.32
C VAL A 135 4.72 -2.51 13.74
N LEU A 136 4.18 -3.64 13.22
CA LEU A 136 2.82 -3.69 12.70
C LEU A 136 1.73 -3.35 13.74
N ARG A 137 2.02 -3.50 15.03
CA ARG A 137 1.08 -3.20 16.13
C ARG A 137 1.28 -1.81 16.73
N GLU A 138 2.48 -1.24 16.58
CA GLU A 138 2.83 0.10 17.02
C GLU A 138 2.31 1.17 16.05
N ALA A 139 2.10 0.79 14.78
CA ALA A 139 1.53 1.67 13.78
C ALA A 139 0.02 1.90 14.00
N ASP A 140 -0.40 3.15 13.91
CA ASP A 140 -1.81 3.56 13.94
C ASP A 140 -2.51 3.32 12.59
N PHE A 141 -1.77 2.86 11.60
CA PHE A 141 -2.23 2.53 10.25
C PHE A 141 -2.04 1.03 9.96
N PRO A 142 -2.88 0.43 9.11
CA PRO A 142 -2.72 -0.98 8.73
C PRO A 142 -1.55 -1.21 7.78
N TYR A 143 -1.04 -2.44 7.80
CA TYR A 143 -0.17 -2.98 6.75
C TYR A 143 -0.91 -4.00 5.89
N VAL A 144 -0.45 -4.15 4.63
CA VAL A 144 -0.96 -5.15 3.68
C VAL A 144 0.18 -5.91 3.03
N SER A 145 -0.01 -7.23 2.83
CA SER A 145 0.87 -8.07 2.01
C SER A 145 0.11 -9.31 1.56
N CYS A 146 0.05 -9.57 0.27
CA CYS A 146 -0.68 -10.71 -0.27
C CYS A 146 0.15 -12.00 -0.30
N ASN A 147 1.47 -11.89 -0.09
CA ASN A 147 2.41 -12.99 -0.26
C ASN A 147 3.26 -13.32 0.98
N TRP A 148 3.09 -12.61 2.11
CA TRP A 148 3.69 -13.00 3.38
C TRP A 148 2.79 -13.98 4.12
N VAL A 149 3.25 -15.24 4.24
CA VAL A 149 2.46 -16.39 4.72
C VAL A 149 3.06 -17.01 5.98
N ASP A 150 2.20 -17.35 6.93
CA ASP A 150 2.55 -18.24 8.06
C ASP A 150 2.34 -19.70 7.63
N LEU A 151 3.43 -20.43 7.40
CA LEU A 151 3.41 -21.82 6.93
C LEU A 151 2.81 -22.81 7.93
N ARG A 152 2.65 -22.41 9.21
CA ARG A 152 2.02 -23.23 10.24
C ARG A 152 0.50 -23.26 10.09
N THR A 153 -0.07 -22.17 9.57
CA THR A 153 -1.52 -21.98 9.41
C THR A 153 -1.95 -22.02 7.95
N GLY A 154 -1.04 -21.73 7.02
CA GLY A 154 -1.31 -21.54 5.60
C GLY A 154 -2.01 -20.22 5.27
N PHE A 155 -2.16 -19.30 6.25
CA PHE A 155 -2.79 -17.99 6.03
C PHE A 155 -1.76 -16.88 5.87
N ASN A 156 -2.14 -15.83 5.17
CA ASN A 156 -1.35 -14.60 5.12
C ASN A 156 -1.21 -14.01 6.53
N VAL A 157 -0.03 -13.49 6.84
CA VAL A 157 0.26 -12.80 8.10
C VAL A 157 -0.48 -11.45 8.16
N LEU A 158 -0.65 -10.81 7.00
CA LEU A 158 -1.33 -9.53 6.83
C LEU A 158 -2.55 -9.67 5.90
N PRO A 159 -3.52 -8.74 5.96
CA PRO A 159 -4.53 -8.63 4.94
C PRO A 159 -3.90 -8.44 3.55
N SER A 160 -4.39 -9.16 2.55
CA SER A 160 -3.88 -9.04 1.18
C SER A 160 -4.35 -7.77 0.48
N VAL A 161 -5.49 -7.21 0.92
CA VAL A 161 -6.15 -6.04 0.31
C VAL A 161 -6.72 -5.15 1.41
N LYS A 162 -6.53 -3.84 1.27
CA LYS A 162 -7.17 -2.80 2.07
C LYS A 162 -8.08 -1.94 1.19
N PHE A 163 -9.28 -1.65 1.68
CA PHE A 163 -10.25 -0.81 0.98
C PHE A 163 -10.39 0.54 1.68
N PHE A 164 -10.45 1.60 0.88
CA PHE A 164 -10.81 2.95 1.31
C PHE A 164 -12.02 3.45 0.54
N PHE A 165 -12.90 4.18 1.24
CA PHE A 165 -14.04 4.85 0.64
C PHE A 165 -13.77 6.34 0.67
N VAL A 166 -13.30 6.88 -0.44
CA VAL A 166 -12.87 8.26 -0.59
C VAL A 166 -13.27 8.80 -1.95
N GLY A 167 -13.58 10.07 -2.05
CA GLY A 167 -13.97 10.71 -3.31
C GLY A 167 -15.15 10.04 -4.00
N GLY A 168 -16.14 9.55 -3.24
CA GLY A 168 -17.30 8.85 -3.78
C GLY A 168 -17.00 7.52 -4.47
N ARG A 169 -15.85 6.90 -4.18
CA ARG A 169 -15.41 5.62 -4.79
C ARG A 169 -14.76 4.69 -3.78
N LYS A 170 -14.66 3.42 -4.15
CA LYS A 170 -13.93 2.39 -3.40
C LYS A 170 -12.58 2.15 -4.07
N ILE A 171 -11.50 2.52 -3.39
CA ILE A 171 -10.12 2.24 -3.81
C ILE A 171 -9.61 1.03 -3.03
N ALA A 172 -9.10 0.02 -3.73
CA ALA A 172 -8.44 -1.14 -3.15
C ALA A 172 -6.92 -1.04 -3.33
N PHE A 173 -6.17 -1.27 -2.25
CA PHE A 173 -4.72 -1.45 -2.31
C PHE A 173 -4.38 -2.92 -2.09
N VAL A 174 -3.62 -3.50 -3.02
CA VAL A 174 -3.05 -4.84 -2.91
C VAL A 174 -1.59 -4.72 -2.49
N GLY A 175 -1.26 -5.20 -1.29
CA GLY A 175 0.12 -5.15 -0.79
C GLY A 175 0.97 -6.28 -1.34
N VAL A 176 2.25 -6.00 -1.66
CA VAL A 176 3.18 -7.00 -2.19
C VAL A 176 4.58 -6.79 -1.59
N THR A 177 5.11 -7.81 -0.93
CA THR A 177 6.46 -7.80 -0.33
C THR A 177 7.42 -8.58 -1.22
N THR A 178 8.67 -8.10 -1.40
CA THR A 178 9.64 -8.78 -2.26
C THR A 178 10.05 -10.16 -1.72
N PRO A 179 10.04 -11.20 -2.56
CA PRO A 179 10.61 -12.50 -2.20
C PRO A 179 12.12 -12.44 -1.94
N GLU A 180 12.84 -11.43 -2.42
CA GLU A 180 14.25 -11.21 -2.10
C GLU A 180 14.52 -10.97 -0.62
N THR A 181 13.48 -10.76 0.20
CA THR A 181 13.57 -10.63 1.65
C THR A 181 14.42 -11.74 2.30
N PHE A 182 14.36 -12.97 1.79
CA PHE A 182 15.18 -14.08 2.29
C PHE A 182 16.69 -13.88 2.05
N THR A 183 17.07 -13.19 0.97
CA THR A 183 18.48 -12.96 0.60
C THR A 183 18.97 -11.58 1.03
N LYS A 184 18.07 -10.63 1.20
CA LYS A 184 18.38 -9.25 1.60
C LYS A 184 18.29 -9.04 3.12
N SER A 185 17.56 -9.92 3.84
CA SER A 185 17.52 -9.99 5.30
C SER A 185 18.16 -11.29 5.78
N THR A 186 17.82 -11.78 6.97
CA THR A 186 18.41 -12.99 7.56
C THR A 186 17.43 -14.17 7.47
N PRO A 187 17.71 -15.23 6.68
CA PRO A 187 16.82 -16.39 6.52
C PRO A 187 16.37 -17.02 7.83
N ALA A 188 17.23 -17.04 8.85
CA ALA A 188 16.92 -17.59 10.16
C ALA A 188 15.70 -16.93 10.84
N TYR A 189 15.39 -15.67 10.53
CA TYR A 189 14.23 -14.95 11.08
C TYR A 189 12.88 -15.52 10.60
N PHE A 190 12.90 -16.29 9.51
CA PHE A 190 11.72 -16.95 8.94
C PHE A 190 11.59 -18.41 9.37
N MET A 191 12.54 -18.90 10.18
CA MET A 191 12.59 -20.28 10.66
C MET A 191 12.01 -20.41 12.08
N ASN A 192 11.76 -21.65 12.49
CA ASN A 192 11.47 -21.98 13.89
C ASN A 192 12.72 -21.77 14.77
N ASP A 193 12.54 -21.71 16.10
CA ASP A 193 13.62 -21.42 17.06
C ASP A 193 14.82 -22.38 16.93
N ALA A 194 14.57 -23.64 16.54
CA ALA A 194 15.63 -24.62 16.29
C ALA A 194 16.32 -24.45 14.93
N GLN A 195 15.89 -23.51 14.11
CA GLN A 195 16.39 -23.25 12.75
C GLN A 195 16.40 -24.50 11.84
N THR A 196 15.42 -25.37 12.01
CA THR A 196 15.33 -26.64 11.25
C THR A 196 14.34 -26.58 10.10
N LYS A 197 13.39 -25.63 10.11
CA LYS A 197 12.41 -25.45 9.05
C LYS A 197 11.89 -24.00 9.01
N TYR A 198 11.54 -23.55 7.83
CA TYR A 198 10.80 -22.30 7.65
C TYR A 198 9.40 -22.41 8.24
N ILE A 199 8.98 -21.37 8.96
CA ILE A 199 7.63 -21.22 9.51
C ILE A 199 6.92 -20.00 8.90
N TYR A 200 7.65 -19.16 8.17
CA TYR A 200 7.12 -18.08 7.34
C TYR A 200 7.70 -18.19 5.93
N ASP A 201 6.95 -17.71 4.96
CA ASP A 201 7.35 -17.58 3.56
C ASP A 201 6.91 -16.22 3.00
N ILE A 202 7.71 -15.68 2.11
CA ILE A 202 7.32 -14.60 1.21
C ILE A 202 7.19 -15.26 -0.16
N LEU A 203 5.95 -15.58 -0.54
CA LEU A 203 5.69 -16.37 -1.76
C LEU A 203 6.29 -15.68 -2.99
N GLY A 204 7.21 -16.37 -3.65
CA GLY A 204 7.86 -15.92 -4.88
C GLY A 204 7.75 -17.01 -5.97
N GLY A 205 8.32 -18.18 -5.68
CA GLY A 205 8.58 -19.22 -6.66
C GLY A 205 9.83 -18.91 -7.48
N GLU A 206 10.53 -19.92 -7.98
CA GLU A 206 11.73 -19.74 -8.79
C GLU A 206 11.44 -19.04 -10.12
N ASP A 207 10.23 -19.23 -10.65
CA ASP A 207 9.70 -18.67 -11.89
C ASP A 207 8.75 -17.46 -11.67
N GLY A 208 8.58 -17.01 -10.43
CA GLY A 208 7.67 -15.92 -10.07
C GLY A 208 6.19 -16.34 -9.95
N GLN A 209 5.81 -17.55 -10.37
CA GLN A 209 4.40 -17.93 -10.49
C GLN A 209 3.63 -17.87 -9.18
N LYS A 210 4.25 -18.24 -8.04
CA LYS A 210 3.59 -18.16 -6.73
C LYS A 210 3.27 -16.72 -6.35
N LEU A 211 4.15 -15.78 -6.70
CA LEU A 211 3.92 -14.35 -6.50
C LEU A 211 2.76 -13.87 -7.37
N TYR A 212 2.80 -14.17 -8.67
CA TYR A 212 1.78 -13.73 -9.62
C TYR A 212 0.40 -14.27 -9.25
N ASP A 213 0.30 -15.54 -8.82
CA ASP A 213 -0.95 -16.14 -8.37
C ASP A 213 -1.50 -15.46 -7.10
N ALA A 214 -0.64 -15.15 -6.12
CA ALA A 214 -1.03 -14.47 -4.90
C ALA A 214 -1.54 -13.05 -5.18
N VAL A 215 -0.85 -12.33 -6.08
CA VAL A 215 -1.22 -10.98 -6.52
C VAL A 215 -2.54 -11.03 -7.29
N GLN A 216 -2.67 -11.90 -8.31
CA GLN A 216 -3.91 -11.98 -9.11
C GLN A 216 -5.12 -12.33 -8.25
N LYS A 217 -4.99 -13.29 -7.34
CA LYS A 217 -6.06 -13.64 -6.39
C LYS A 217 -6.50 -12.45 -5.55
N SER A 218 -5.57 -11.56 -5.19
CA SER A 218 -5.86 -10.39 -4.38
C SER A 218 -6.49 -9.26 -5.21
N VAL A 219 -6.07 -9.09 -6.46
CA VAL A 219 -6.74 -8.21 -7.44
C VAL A 219 -8.17 -8.66 -7.68
N ASP A 220 -8.39 -9.97 -7.89
CA ASP A 220 -9.74 -10.52 -8.10
C ASP A 220 -10.63 -10.35 -6.87
N LYS A 221 -10.07 -10.45 -5.67
CA LYS A 221 -10.77 -10.10 -4.44
C LYS A 221 -11.17 -8.62 -4.42
N GLY A 222 -10.29 -7.72 -4.84
CA GLY A 222 -10.60 -6.29 -4.99
C GLY A 222 -11.79 -6.06 -5.92
N LYS A 223 -11.79 -6.69 -7.09
CA LYS A 223 -12.89 -6.64 -8.07
C LYS A 223 -14.18 -7.22 -7.51
N LEU A 224 -14.12 -8.41 -6.90
CA LEU A 224 -15.27 -9.09 -6.32
C LEU A 224 -15.97 -8.24 -5.25
N TRP A 225 -15.21 -7.45 -4.49
CA TRP A 225 -15.73 -6.56 -3.45
C TRP A 225 -16.09 -5.17 -3.98
N GLY A 226 -16.12 -5.00 -5.30
CA GLY A 226 -16.61 -3.82 -5.98
C GLY A 226 -15.68 -2.60 -5.87
N ALA A 227 -14.37 -2.80 -5.93
CA ALA A 227 -13.43 -1.69 -6.04
C ALA A 227 -13.56 -1.01 -7.41
N ASP A 228 -13.66 0.32 -7.41
CA ASP A 228 -13.64 1.16 -8.61
C ASP A 228 -12.23 1.28 -9.19
N THR A 229 -11.23 1.27 -8.30
CA THR A 229 -9.82 1.44 -8.63
C THR A 229 -9.01 0.45 -7.80
N ILE A 230 -8.06 -0.27 -8.42
CA ILE A 230 -7.17 -1.20 -7.74
C ILE A 230 -5.73 -0.75 -7.97
N ILE A 231 -5.03 -0.49 -6.87
CA ILE A 231 -3.65 0.00 -6.86
C ILE A 231 -2.77 -1.06 -6.21
N GLY A 232 -1.68 -1.44 -6.87
CA GLY A 232 -0.60 -2.20 -6.23
C GLY A 232 0.17 -1.28 -5.30
N LEU A 233 0.46 -1.77 -4.10
CA LEU A 233 1.39 -1.14 -3.14
C LEU A 233 2.48 -2.17 -2.87
N GLY A 234 3.53 -2.13 -3.69
CA GLY A 234 4.56 -3.15 -3.72
C GLY A 234 5.91 -2.66 -3.24
N HIS A 235 6.74 -3.61 -2.86
CA HIS A 235 8.15 -3.40 -2.60
C HIS A 235 8.93 -4.48 -3.36
N LEU A 236 9.07 -4.32 -4.68
CA LEU A 236 9.57 -5.34 -5.61
C LEU A 236 10.76 -4.85 -6.42
N GLY A 237 10.77 -3.56 -6.76
CA GLY A 237 11.76 -2.96 -7.62
C GLY A 237 11.59 -3.24 -9.11
N VAL A 238 12.46 -2.59 -9.88
CA VAL A 238 12.55 -2.72 -11.34
C VAL A 238 13.97 -3.10 -11.80
N ASP A 239 14.85 -3.46 -10.86
CA ASP A 239 16.20 -3.91 -11.22
C ASP A 239 16.11 -5.31 -11.86
N PRO A 240 16.70 -5.53 -13.05
CA PRO A 240 16.70 -6.85 -13.70
C PRO A 240 17.28 -7.99 -12.83
N SER A 241 18.12 -7.68 -11.84
CA SER A 241 18.65 -8.67 -10.91
C SER A 241 17.58 -9.27 -9.98
N SER A 242 16.46 -8.57 -9.79
CA SER A 242 15.32 -9.04 -9.00
C SER A 242 14.32 -9.90 -9.79
N SER A 243 14.58 -10.14 -11.10
CA SER A 243 13.77 -11.05 -11.91
C SER A 243 13.78 -12.47 -11.30
N PRO A 244 12.65 -13.19 -11.26
CA PRO A 244 11.35 -12.91 -11.91
C PRO A 244 10.34 -12.15 -11.01
N TRP A 245 10.79 -11.37 -10.02
CA TRP A 245 9.91 -10.79 -9.01
C TRP A 245 9.78 -9.26 -9.10
N THR A 246 10.21 -8.65 -10.23
CA THR A 246 10.08 -7.21 -10.42
C THR A 246 8.61 -6.78 -10.52
N SER A 247 8.32 -5.53 -10.18
CA SER A 247 6.98 -4.96 -10.35
C SER A 247 6.51 -4.98 -11.81
N GLU A 248 7.44 -4.82 -12.76
CA GLU A 248 7.14 -4.91 -14.19
C GLU A 248 6.67 -6.32 -14.57
N GLU A 249 7.33 -7.37 -14.08
CA GLU A 249 6.94 -8.76 -14.34
C GLU A 249 5.62 -9.11 -13.64
N VAL A 250 5.42 -8.65 -12.41
CA VAL A 250 4.14 -8.82 -11.69
C VAL A 250 3.00 -8.19 -12.49
N ILE A 251 3.17 -6.96 -12.99
CA ILE A 251 2.15 -6.30 -13.82
C ILE A 251 1.93 -7.09 -15.12
N ALA A 252 3.00 -7.49 -15.80
CA ALA A 252 2.92 -8.21 -17.08
C ALA A 252 2.25 -9.60 -16.97
N HIS A 253 2.34 -10.26 -15.81
CA HIS A 253 1.75 -11.58 -15.57
C HIS A 253 0.40 -11.53 -14.84
N THR A 254 -0.09 -10.35 -14.46
CA THR A 254 -1.39 -10.16 -13.79
C THR A 254 -2.26 -9.19 -14.58
N HIS A 255 -3.51 -9.00 -14.17
CA HIS A 255 -4.39 -8.04 -14.83
C HIS A 255 -5.38 -7.40 -13.87
N GLY A 256 -5.65 -6.11 -14.11
CA GLY A 256 -6.70 -5.38 -13.41
C GLY A 256 -6.22 -4.36 -12.40
N PHE A 257 -4.93 -4.13 -12.31
CA PHE A 257 -4.42 -2.92 -11.68
C PHE A 257 -4.73 -1.69 -12.54
N THR A 258 -4.97 -0.56 -11.88
CA THR A 258 -5.04 0.76 -12.52
C THR A 258 -3.69 1.46 -12.43
N ALA A 259 -3.00 1.30 -11.29
CA ALA A 259 -1.67 1.83 -11.03
C ALA A 259 -0.91 0.92 -10.06
N PHE A 260 0.41 1.11 -9.97
CA PHE A 260 1.29 0.39 -9.06
C PHE A 260 2.31 1.37 -8.47
N ILE A 261 2.28 1.51 -7.14
CA ILE A 261 3.27 2.25 -6.34
C ILE A 261 4.27 1.23 -5.84
N ASP A 262 5.56 1.44 -6.08
CA ASP A 262 6.61 0.46 -5.81
C ASP A 262 7.80 1.07 -5.06
N GLY A 263 8.73 0.23 -4.60
CA GLY A 263 9.96 0.56 -3.91
C GLY A 263 11.11 -0.36 -4.28
N HIS A 264 12.04 -0.62 -3.34
CA HIS A 264 13.13 -1.60 -3.37
C HIS A 264 14.34 -1.23 -4.25
N SER A 265 14.16 -0.85 -5.49
CA SER A 265 15.27 -0.55 -6.41
C SER A 265 15.78 0.89 -6.32
N HIS A 266 15.23 1.71 -5.41
CA HIS A 266 15.59 3.12 -5.23
C HIS A 266 15.50 3.96 -6.52
N THR A 267 14.66 3.53 -7.45
CA THR A 267 14.53 4.16 -8.77
C THR A 267 13.66 5.42 -8.68
N VAL A 268 14.12 6.53 -9.25
CA VAL A 268 13.30 7.73 -9.42
C VAL A 268 12.47 7.56 -10.69
N MET A 269 11.18 7.31 -10.55
CA MET A 269 10.29 7.01 -11.66
C MET A 269 8.92 7.64 -11.41
N ALA A 270 8.64 8.76 -12.08
CA ALA A 270 7.38 9.46 -11.91
C ALA A 270 6.22 8.70 -12.55
N ASN A 271 6.43 8.19 -13.77
CA ASN A 271 5.38 7.55 -14.58
C ASN A 271 6.01 6.62 -15.62
N LYS A 272 5.81 5.33 -15.45
CA LYS A 272 6.17 4.32 -16.46
C LYS A 272 4.92 3.53 -16.81
N GLN A 273 4.63 3.41 -18.10
CA GLN A 273 3.52 2.57 -18.54
C GLN A 273 4.01 1.14 -18.78
N VAL A 274 3.41 0.20 -18.07
CA VAL A 274 3.67 -1.24 -18.21
C VAL A 274 2.39 -1.91 -18.68
N THR A 275 2.48 -2.75 -19.71
CA THR A 275 1.31 -3.47 -20.23
C THR A 275 1.02 -4.69 -19.39
N ASP A 276 -0.20 -4.83 -18.91
CA ASP A 276 -0.66 -5.97 -18.13
C ASP A 276 -0.99 -7.19 -19.01
N ALA A 277 -1.25 -8.36 -18.41
CA ALA A 277 -1.58 -9.60 -19.09
C ALA A 277 -2.85 -9.50 -19.97
N SER A 278 -3.70 -8.49 -19.76
CA SER A 278 -4.88 -8.23 -20.61
C SER A 278 -4.65 -7.23 -21.74
N GLY A 279 -3.43 -6.69 -21.86
CA GLY A 279 -3.07 -5.68 -22.85
C GLY A 279 -3.37 -4.24 -22.41
N LYS A 280 -3.71 -3.99 -21.15
CA LYS A 280 -3.97 -2.65 -20.61
C LYS A 280 -2.69 -2.03 -20.06
N ALA A 281 -2.56 -0.71 -20.22
CA ALA A 281 -1.49 0.04 -19.58
C ALA A 281 -1.77 0.26 -18.08
N VAL A 282 -0.76 0.01 -17.26
CA VAL A 282 -0.74 0.25 -15.81
C VAL A 282 0.36 1.26 -15.53
N THR A 283 0.02 2.31 -14.78
CA THR A 283 1.00 3.32 -14.36
C THR A 283 1.83 2.81 -13.19
N LEU A 284 3.14 2.65 -13.39
CA LEU A 284 4.11 2.26 -12.37
C LEU A 284 4.92 3.49 -11.93
N THR A 285 5.13 3.64 -10.61
CA THR A 285 5.83 4.78 -10.02
C THR A 285 6.67 4.41 -8.81
N GLN A 286 7.79 5.10 -8.60
CA GLN A 286 8.67 5.04 -7.41
C GLN A 286 9.24 6.42 -7.10
N THR A 287 9.49 6.73 -5.83
CA THR A 287 10.00 8.06 -5.39
C THR A 287 11.53 8.17 -5.35
N GLY A 288 12.25 7.09 -5.59
CA GLY A 288 13.68 6.97 -5.28
C GLY A 288 13.87 6.44 -3.87
N SER A 289 14.77 7.05 -3.10
CA SER A 289 15.04 6.66 -1.71
C SER A 289 15.38 7.87 -0.85
N TYR A 290 15.41 7.68 0.49
CA TYR A 290 15.93 8.66 1.44
C TYR A 290 15.21 10.02 1.38
N PHE A 291 13.89 10.00 1.24
CA PHE A 291 13.07 11.19 1.00
C PHE A 291 13.55 12.05 -0.17
N LYS A 292 14.08 11.45 -1.23
CA LYS A 292 14.48 12.22 -2.41
C LYS A 292 13.30 12.93 -3.04
N ASN A 293 12.16 12.26 -3.05
CA ASN A 293 10.89 12.81 -3.52
C ASN A 293 9.73 12.34 -2.64
N ILE A 294 8.62 13.05 -2.66
CA ILE A 294 7.29 12.53 -2.33
C ILE A 294 6.58 12.25 -3.65
N GLY A 295 5.96 11.09 -3.74
CA GLY A 295 5.07 10.78 -4.84
C GLY A 295 3.68 11.37 -4.61
N LYS A 296 3.07 11.88 -5.67
CA LYS A 296 1.68 12.32 -5.67
C LYS A 296 0.96 11.72 -6.87
N MET A 297 -0.03 10.91 -6.58
CA MET A 297 -0.93 10.33 -7.58
C MET A 297 -2.29 10.98 -7.44
N THR A 298 -2.90 11.36 -8.55
CA THR A 298 -4.30 11.79 -8.58
C THR A 298 -5.12 10.73 -9.30
N VAL A 299 -6.16 10.25 -8.64
CA VAL A 299 -7.22 9.41 -9.23
C VAL A 299 -8.35 10.36 -9.60
N GLY A 300 -8.43 10.71 -10.88
CA GLY A 300 -9.42 11.65 -11.41
C GLY A 300 -10.87 11.14 -11.24
N ALA A 301 -11.82 12.03 -11.23
CA ALA A 301 -13.26 11.71 -11.15
C ALA A 301 -13.68 10.70 -12.24
N ASP A 302 -13.08 10.80 -13.42
CA ASP A 302 -13.27 9.90 -14.57
C ASP A 302 -12.50 8.58 -14.48
N GLY A 303 -11.67 8.40 -13.43
CA GLY A 303 -10.80 7.22 -13.24
C GLY A 303 -9.43 7.33 -13.89
N THR A 304 -9.07 8.45 -14.48
CA THR A 304 -7.71 8.68 -14.99
C THR A 304 -6.70 8.72 -13.86
N ILE A 305 -5.47 8.24 -14.13
CA ILE A 305 -4.35 8.30 -13.19
C ILE A 305 -3.32 9.29 -13.73
N THR A 306 -2.93 10.23 -12.87
CA THR A 306 -1.75 11.07 -13.10
C THR A 306 -0.81 10.96 -11.92
N THR A 307 0.51 10.99 -12.18
CA THR A 307 1.54 10.87 -11.14
C THR A 307 2.60 11.93 -11.34
N GLU A 308 3.08 12.48 -10.24
CA GLU A 308 4.21 13.43 -10.21
C GLU A 308 5.09 13.15 -8.99
N LEU A 309 6.35 13.57 -9.07
CA LEU A 309 7.30 13.51 -7.97
C LEU A 309 7.62 14.93 -7.51
N ILE A 310 7.55 15.15 -6.21
CA ILE A 310 7.79 16.44 -5.55
C ILE A 310 9.13 16.33 -4.86
N ASP A 311 10.14 17.06 -5.34
CA ASP A 311 11.54 17.02 -4.85
C ASP A 311 11.92 18.23 -3.99
N THR A 312 11.13 19.29 -4.02
CA THR A 312 11.37 20.53 -3.29
C THR A 312 10.15 20.95 -2.49
N TYR A 313 10.42 21.39 -1.27
CA TYR A 313 9.47 21.96 -0.34
C TYR A 313 9.91 23.37 0.05
N GLU A 314 9.67 24.34 -0.83
CA GLU A 314 9.84 25.76 -0.48
C GLU A 314 8.50 26.28 0.07
N GLY A 315 8.44 26.48 1.38
CA GLY A 315 7.33 27.24 1.98
C GLY A 315 6.36 26.47 2.89
N LEU A 316 6.78 25.35 3.50
CA LEU A 316 6.05 24.74 4.63
C LEU A 316 6.80 24.94 5.93
#